data_5a88b280ca2590db0ec696a0b15e8034
#
_entry.id   5a88b280ca2590db0ec696a0b15e8034
#
_cell.length_a   1.000
_cell.length_b   1.000
_cell.length_c   1.000
_cell.angle_alpha   90.00
_cell.angle_beta   90.00
_cell.angle_gamma   90.00
#
_symmetry.space_group_name_H-M   'P 1'
#
loop_
_entity.id
_entity.type
_entity.pdbx_description
1 polymer ?
#
loop_
_entity_poly.entity_id
_entity_poly.type
_entity_poly.pdbx_seq_one_letter_code
_entity_poly.pdbx_strand_id
1 'polypeptide(L)'
;NKAELIKYIADLVNEKRIDGISNVNDESDRSGMRIVVDVKRDANSSVVLNKLYKLTALQSSFSVNNIALVNGRPRLLNLKDLIKAFVEHRHEVVIRRTKYELRKAEERAHILEGLIIASDNIDEVIAIIKSSKSPQEAIERLIERFSLSELQARAIVEMRLRQLTGLEQDKLRAEYEEIEKLIAYLNEILENEDLCMKVIKDELLEIKDKFGDERKTDIVYASEELNPEDFYADDEMIITVSHMGYIKRTPLSEFRAQGRGGVGAKGSETRDEDFVEYIYPASMHATLLFFTAKGKCYWLKVFEIPEGAKNAKGRAIQNLLNIEPDDKVQAFIRVKKLTTDTEFINSHYLLFCTKKGVIKKTLLEAYSRPRQNGVNAITLREDDGLIQVCMTNGNNEVIIANRNGRAIRFHESAVRVMGRTASGVKGMTLDEDNTDEVVGMICIKDKEKETVLVVSEQGYGKRSSIEDYRITNRGGKGVKTINITEKTGKLVAIKNVTDENDLMIINKSGIAIRMKVADLNVIGRATQGVRLINLEKRNDEIASVCKVLSESEEEIAEQKAEQEARQENEGREFSENQASLGTDVDLPESEEDNEQNDNEEITE
;
A
#
# COMPACT_ATOMS: atom_id res chain seq x y z
N ASN A 1 -22.00 -12.28 -7.85
CA ASN A 1 -22.60 -13.42 -7.15
C ASN A 1 -21.85 -13.66 -5.84
N LYS A 2 -22.52 -13.44 -4.68
CA LYS A 2 -21.95 -13.55 -3.35
C LYS A 2 -21.40 -14.97 -3.04
N ALA A 3 -22.15 -15.99 -3.37
CA ALA A 3 -21.74 -17.38 -3.09
C ALA A 3 -20.48 -17.77 -3.88
N GLU A 4 -20.35 -17.33 -5.12
CA GLU A 4 -19.14 -17.57 -5.92
C GLU A 4 -17.94 -16.79 -5.37
N LEU A 5 -18.17 -15.57 -4.88
CA LEU A 5 -17.10 -14.77 -4.25
C LEU A 5 -16.54 -15.47 -3.00
N ILE A 6 -17.42 -15.97 -2.11
CA ILE A 6 -17.00 -16.68 -0.90
C ILE A 6 -16.23 -17.94 -1.26
N LYS A 7 -16.73 -18.73 -2.21
CA LYS A 7 -16.03 -19.92 -2.69
C LYS A 7 -14.66 -19.57 -3.26
N TYR A 8 -14.58 -18.53 -4.08
CA TYR A 8 -13.32 -18.10 -4.68
C TYR A 8 -12.30 -17.61 -3.64
N ILE A 9 -12.74 -16.91 -2.59
CA ILE A 9 -11.87 -16.55 -1.46
C ILE A 9 -11.34 -17.80 -0.78
N ALA A 10 -12.19 -18.80 -0.50
CA ALA A 10 -11.76 -20.06 0.10
C ALA A 10 -10.75 -20.81 -0.80
N ASP A 11 -10.96 -20.83 -2.11
CA ASP A 11 -10.03 -21.44 -3.06
C ASP A 11 -8.66 -20.74 -3.03
N LEU A 12 -8.63 -19.41 -2.98
CA LEU A 12 -7.38 -18.63 -2.88
C LEU A 12 -6.61 -18.89 -1.57
N VAL A 13 -7.33 -19.13 -0.47
CA VAL A 13 -6.71 -19.52 0.82
C VAL A 13 -6.13 -20.94 0.74
N ASN A 14 -6.87 -21.88 0.17
CA ASN A 14 -6.41 -23.27 0.00
C ASN A 14 -5.19 -23.37 -0.94
N GLU A 15 -5.14 -22.55 -1.98
CA GLU A 15 -4.00 -22.40 -2.89
C GLU A 15 -2.81 -21.64 -2.28
N LYS A 16 -2.92 -21.16 -1.04
CA LYS A 16 -1.91 -20.33 -0.35
C LYS A 16 -1.54 -19.04 -1.08
N ARG A 17 -2.45 -18.50 -1.87
CA ARG A 17 -2.31 -17.19 -2.53
C ARG A 17 -2.68 -16.04 -1.59
N ILE A 18 -3.60 -16.30 -0.66
CA ILE A 18 -3.93 -15.40 0.47
C ILE A 18 -3.67 -16.18 1.76
N ASP A 19 -2.66 -15.74 2.50
CA ASP A 19 -2.40 -16.22 3.85
C ASP A 19 -3.08 -15.31 4.88
N GLY A 20 -3.27 -15.81 6.10
CA GLY A 20 -3.75 -15.01 7.21
C GLY A 20 -5.29 -15.01 7.40
N ILE A 21 -6.05 -15.76 6.60
CA ILE A 21 -7.48 -15.97 6.81
C ILE A 21 -7.68 -17.28 7.55
N SER A 22 -8.49 -17.26 8.64
CA SER A 22 -8.89 -18.45 9.40
C SER A 22 -10.23 -19.00 8.94
N ASN A 23 -11.19 -18.11 8.64
CA ASN A 23 -12.54 -18.51 8.23
C ASN A 23 -13.21 -17.46 7.34
N VAL A 24 -14.21 -17.86 6.54
CA VAL A 24 -15.02 -16.98 5.71
C VAL A 24 -16.48 -17.39 5.84
N ASN A 25 -17.31 -16.53 6.43
CA ASN A 25 -18.72 -16.78 6.70
C ASN A 25 -19.64 -15.84 5.90
N ASP A 26 -20.78 -16.35 5.52
CA ASP A 26 -21.90 -15.56 4.97
C ASP A 26 -22.94 -15.29 6.08
N GLU A 27 -22.93 -14.07 6.58
CA GLU A 27 -23.87 -13.60 7.59
C GLU A 27 -24.96 -12.69 6.99
N SER A 28 -25.24 -12.83 5.72
CA SER A 28 -26.26 -12.02 5.05
C SER A 28 -27.66 -12.35 5.55
N ASP A 29 -28.43 -11.29 5.82
CA ASP A 29 -29.80 -11.37 6.30
C ASP A 29 -30.73 -10.40 5.53
N ARG A 30 -31.93 -10.13 6.08
CA ARG A 30 -32.90 -9.20 5.50
C ARG A 30 -32.42 -7.73 5.51
N SER A 31 -31.46 -7.39 6.37
CA SER A 31 -30.89 -6.04 6.46
C SER A 31 -29.83 -5.76 5.37
N GLY A 32 -29.27 -6.81 4.78
CA GLY A 32 -28.29 -6.67 3.69
C GLY A 32 -27.34 -7.84 3.52
N MET A 33 -26.41 -7.69 2.58
CA MET A 33 -25.34 -8.66 2.34
C MET A 33 -24.19 -8.39 3.31
N ARG A 34 -23.74 -9.45 4.00
CA ARG A 34 -22.61 -9.41 4.93
C ARG A 34 -21.74 -10.64 4.76
N ILE A 35 -20.52 -10.45 4.34
CA ILE A 35 -19.47 -11.47 4.31
C ILE A 35 -18.49 -11.16 5.42
N VAL A 36 -18.24 -12.10 6.32
CA VAL A 36 -17.30 -11.98 7.44
C VAL A 36 -16.07 -12.82 7.12
N VAL A 37 -14.91 -12.18 7.18
CA VAL A 37 -13.60 -12.81 6.98
C VAL A 37 -12.84 -12.73 8.29
N ASP A 38 -12.63 -13.86 8.94
CA ASP A 38 -11.87 -13.95 10.17
C ASP A 38 -10.39 -14.05 9.86
N VAL A 39 -9.61 -13.15 10.47
CA VAL A 39 -8.16 -13.06 10.25
C VAL A 39 -7.44 -13.76 11.39
N LYS A 40 -6.38 -14.54 11.08
CA LYS A 40 -5.52 -15.19 12.08
C LYS A 40 -4.86 -14.15 12.99
N ARG A 41 -4.55 -14.52 14.23
CA ARG A 41 -3.97 -13.60 15.24
C ARG A 41 -2.63 -13.00 14.82
N ASP A 42 -1.84 -13.74 14.07
CA ASP A 42 -0.50 -13.37 13.57
C ASP A 42 -0.54 -12.64 12.22
N ALA A 43 -1.72 -12.41 11.64
CA ALA A 43 -1.86 -11.79 10.33
C ALA A 43 -2.32 -10.33 10.42
N ASN A 44 -1.76 -9.49 9.55
CA ASN A 44 -2.14 -8.09 9.43
C ASN A 44 -3.42 -7.96 8.58
N SER A 45 -4.50 -7.44 9.18
CA SER A 45 -5.81 -7.30 8.54
C SER A 45 -5.78 -6.40 7.30
N SER A 46 -4.96 -5.34 7.29
CA SER A 46 -4.82 -4.43 6.15
C SER A 46 -4.19 -5.13 4.95
N VAL A 47 -3.18 -5.98 5.19
CA VAL A 47 -2.53 -6.77 4.13
C VAL A 47 -3.51 -7.79 3.53
N VAL A 48 -4.30 -8.46 4.38
CA VAL A 48 -5.34 -9.40 3.92
C VAL A 48 -6.38 -8.68 3.08
N LEU A 49 -6.86 -7.51 3.54
CA LEU A 49 -7.83 -6.69 2.82
C LEU A 49 -7.31 -6.24 1.45
N ASN A 50 -6.08 -5.77 1.38
CA ASN A 50 -5.44 -5.37 0.11
C ASN A 50 -5.30 -6.55 -0.86
N LYS A 51 -4.92 -7.74 -0.35
CA LYS A 51 -4.89 -8.97 -1.15
C LYS A 51 -6.28 -9.36 -1.67
N LEU A 52 -7.33 -9.23 -0.85
CA LEU A 52 -8.71 -9.46 -1.25
C LEU A 52 -9.14 -8.50 -2.36
N TYR A 53 -8.84 -7.21 -2.27
CA TYR A 53 -9.13 -6.23 -3.33
C TYR A 53 -8.42 -6.58 -4.63
N LYS A 54 -7.15 -6.94 -4.58
CA LYS A 54 -6.37 -7.24 -5.79
C LYS A 54 -6.74 -8.55 -6.47
N LEU A 55 -7.06 -9.59 -5.69
CA LEU A 55 -7.22 -10.95 -6.19
C LEU A 55 -8.67 -11.37 -6.40
N THR A 56 -9.64 -10.55 -5.94
CA THR A 56 -11.07 -10.90 -6.04
C THR A 56 -11.89 -9.78 -6.68
N ALA A 57 -13.17 -10.07 -6.93
CA ALA A 57 -14.13 -9.10 -7.46
C ALA A 57 -14.62 -8.06 -6.41
N LEU A 58 -14.03 -8.02 -5.21
CA LEU A 58 -14.30 -6.96 -4.22
C LEU A 58 -13.88 -5.58 -4.71
N GLN A 59 -12.88 -5.52 -5.56
CA GLN A 59 -12.53 -4.34 -6.33
C GLN A 59 -12.59 -4.66 -7.82
N SER A 60 -13.38 -3.90 -8.55
CA SER A 60 -13.49 -4.02 -10.00
C SER A 60 -13.54 -2.66 -10.65
N SER A 61 -12.98 -2.52 -11.83
CA SER A 61 -13.10 -1.31 -12.62
C SER A 61 -14.41 -1.29 -13.38
N PHE A 62 -15.08 -0.14 -13.39
CA PHE A 62 -16.26 0.10 -14.22
C PHE A 62 -15.95 1.20 -15.23
N SER A 63 -15.97 0.84 -16.50
CA SER A 63 -15.78 1.80 -17.59
C SER A 63 -17.11 2.47 -17.92
N VAL A 64 -17.17 3.79 -17.76
CA VAL A 64 -18.34 4.58 -18.08
C VAL A 64 -18.51 4.65 -19.60
N ASN A 65 -19.63 4.12 -20.10
CA ASN A 65 -20.02 4.17 -21.50
C ASN A 65 -21.44 4.71 -21.63
N ASN A 66 -21.57 6.05 -21.55
CA ASN A 66 -22.87 6.73 -21.59
C ASN A 66 -23.30 6.96 -23.04
N ILE A 67 -24.15 6.08 -23.55
CA ILE A 67 -24.82 6.27 -24.84
C ILE A 67 -26.23 6.79 -24.58
N ALA A 68 -26.55 7.93 -25.16
CA ALA A 68 -27.89 8.52 -25.10
C ALA A 68 -28.36 8.97 -26.49
N LEU A 69 -29.68 9.07 -26.65
CA LEU A 69 -30.28 9.63 -27.86
C LEU A 69 -30.31 11.16 -27.74
N VAL A 70 -29.58 11.84 -28.60
CA VAL A 70 -29.64 13.30 -28.73
C VAL A 70 -30.20 13.63 -30.12
N ASN A 71 -31.33 14.31 -30.15
CA ASN A 71 -32.08 14.63 -31.40
C ASN A 71 -32.35 13.37 -32.26
N GLY A 72 -32.76 12.28 -31.58
CA GLY A 72 -33.10 11.02 -32.25
C GLY A 72 -31.89 10.18 -32.72
N ARG A 73 -30.63 10.59 -32.44
CA ARG A 73 -29.41 9.89 -32.82
C ARG A 73 -28.61 9.42 -31.60
N PRO A 74 -28.15 8.18 -31.59
CA PRO A 74 -27.31 7.70 -30.51
C PRO A 74 -25.94 8.41 -30.55
N ARG A 75 -25.50 8.93 -29.38
CA ARG A 75 -24.19 9.54 -29.17
C ARG A 75 -23.57 9.05 -27.88
N LEU A 76 -22.26 8.84 -27.90
CA LEU A 76 -21.46 8.63 -26.71
C LEU A 76 -21.19 10.01 -26.06
N LEU A 77 -21.60 10.17 -24.80
CA LEU A 77 -21.54 11.45 -24.10
C LEU A 77 -20.65 11.32 -22.85
N ASN A 78 -19.88 12.35 -22.58
CA ASN A 78 -19.30 12.54 -21.27
C ASN A 78 -20.36 13.11 -20.29
N LEU A 79 -20.03 13.20 -19.00
CA LEU A 79 -20.99 13.68 -17.98
C LEU A 79 -21.50 15.09 -18.26
N LYS A 80 -20.63 16.01 -18.68
CA LYS A 80 -20.99 17.38 -19.00
C LYS A 80 -21.99 17.45 -20.17
N ASP A 81 -21.70 16.72 -21.24
CA ASP A 81 -22.55 16.72 -22.44
C ASP A 81 -23.88 16.02 -22.15
N LEU A 82 -23.92 15.02 -21.29
CA LEU A 82 -25.16 14.36 -20.87
C LEU A 82 -26.08 15.33 -20.10
N ILE A 83 -25.52 16.07 -19.13
CA ILE A 83 -26.25 17.10 -18.38
C ILE A 83 -26.72 18.20 -19.30
N LYS A 84 -25.86 18.67 -20.21
CA LYS A 84 -26.24 19.72 -21.18
C LYS A 84 -27.40 19.28 -22.07
N ALA A 85 -27.33 18.09 -22.65
CA ALA A 85 -28.40 17.53 -23.47
C ALA A 85 -29.73 17.37 -22.70
N PHE A 86 -29.65 16.99 -21.40
CA PHE A 86 -30.84 16.95 -20.54
C PHE A 86 -31.44 18.32 -20.32
N VAL A 87 -30.65 19.36 -20.02
CA VAL A 87 -31.12 20.73 -19.81
C VAL A 87 -31.75 21.28 -21.10
N GLU A 88 -31.12 21.09 -22.26
CA GLU A 88 -31.64 21.48 -23.57
C GLU A 88 -33.01 20.83 -23.84
N HIS A 89 -33.13 19.52 -23.56
CA HIS A 89 -34.41 18.83 -23.70
C HIS A 89 -35.48 19.36 -22.76
N ARG A 90 -35.14 19.63 -21.49
CA ARG A 90 -36.07 20.23 -20.52
C ARG A 90 -36.54 21.60 -20.96
N HIS A 91 -35.64 22.42 -21.47
CA HIS A 91 -35.97 23.74 -22.02
C HIS A 91 -37.00 23.62 -23.16
N GLU A 92 -36.74 22.72 -24.13
CA GLU A 92 -37.70 22.50 -25.23
C GLU A 92 -39.08 22.02 -24.73
N VAL A 93 -39.08 21.11 -23.74
CA VAL A 93 -40.33 20.60 -23.14
C VAL A 93 -41.11 21.74 -22.44
N VAL A 94 -40.43 22.58 -21.65
CA VAL A 94 -41.07 23.71 -20.96
C VAL A 94 -41.64 24.70 -21.96
N ILE A 95 -40.86 25.10 -22.98
CA ILE A 95 -41.36 25.99 -24.04
C ILE A 95 -42.61 25.41 -24.74
N ARG A 96 -42.60 24.14 -25.08
CA ARG A 96 -43.71 23.47 -25.75
C ARG A 96 -44.94 23.36 -24.83
N ARG A 97 -44.76 23.06 -23.56
CA ARG A 97 -45.82 23.06 -22.55
C ARG A 97 -46.40 24.45 -22.37
N THR A 98 -45.56 25.45 -22.18
CA THR A 98 -46.01 26.86 -22.01
C THR A 98 -46.80 27.36 -23.21
N LYS A 99 -46.38 27.06 -24.45
CA LYS A 99 -47.15 27.38 -25.66
C LYS A 99 -48.51 26.69 -25.70
N TYR A 100 -48.61 25.46 -25.24
CA TYR A 100 -49.88 24.75 -25.16
C TYR A 100 -50.81 25.35 -24.09
N GLU A 101 -50.27 25.64 -22.90
CA GLU A 101 -51.00 26.25 -21.79
C GLU A 101 -51.48 27.67 -22.16
N LEU A 102 -50.61 28.45 -22.81
CA LEU A 102 -50.96 29.78 -23.32
C LEU A 102 -52.17 29.73 -24.28
N ARG A 103 -52.07 28.85 -25.29
CA ARG A 103 -53.19 28.69 -26.24
C ARG A 103 -54.51 28.30 -25.53
N LYS A 104 -54.44 27.42 -24.52
CA LYS A 104 -55.62 27.00 -23.74
C LYS A 104 -56.15 28.12 -22.86
N ALA A 105 -55.28 28.94 -22.29
CA ALA A 105 -55.68 30.11 -21.53
C ALA A 105 -56.29 31.17 -22.42
N GLU A 106 -55.75 31.47 -23.61
CA GLU A 106 -56.30 32.38 -24.59
C GLU A 106 -57.65 31.89 -25.12
N GLU A 107 -57.84 30.61 -25.45
CA GLU A 107 -59.08 30.00 -25.83
C GLU A 107 -60.18 30.21 -24.75
N ARG A 108 -59.79 30.04 -23.47
CA ARG A 108 -60.68 30.20 -22.32
C ARG A 108 -61.01 31.68 -22.06
N ALA A 109 -60.00 32.54 -22.07
CA ALA A 109 -60.19 34.02 -21.94
C ALA A 109 -61.11 34.56 -22.99
N HIS A 110 -60.98 34.17 -24.25
CA HIS A 110 -61.84 34.57 -25.36
C HIS A 110 -63.32 34.21 -25.12
N ILE A 111 -63.58 33.00 -24.57
CA ILE A 111 -64.95 32.60 -24.22
C ILE A 111 -65.50 33.45 -23.07
N LEU A 112 -64.69 33.68 -22.02
CA LEU A 112 -65.07 34.44 -20.83
C LEU A 112 -65.36 35.92 -21.21
N GLU A 113 -64.53 36.50 -22.08
CA GLU A 113 -64.78 37.87 -22.60
C GLU A 113 -66.14 37.94 -23.23
N GLY A 114 -66.53 37.01 -24.08
CA GLY A 114 -67.86 36.96 -24.68
C GLY A 114 -69.00 36.83 -23.66
N LEU A 115 -68.78 35.97 -22.61
CA LEU A 115 -69.73 35.79 -21.53
C LEU A 115 -69.91 37.07 -20.65
N ILE A 116 -68.83 37.84 -20.44
CA ILE A 116 -68.82 39.07 -19.71
C ILE A 116 -69.58 40.12 -20.51
N ILE A 117 -69.33 40.27 -21.84
CA ILE A 117 -70.10 41.18 -22.73
C ILE A 117 -71.59 40.85 -22.68
N ALA A 118 -71.92 39.54 -22.71
CA ALA A 118 -73.33 39.11 -22.60
C ALA A 118 -73.95 39.42 -21.23
N SER A 119 -73.18 39.28 -20.17
CA SER A 119 -73.58 39.55 -18.79
C SER A 119 -73.87 41.03 -18.58
N ASP A 120 -73.03 41.92 -19.15
CA ASP A 120 -73.20 43.40 -19.06
C ASP A 120 -74.36 43.87 -19.88
N ASN A 121 -74.84 43.14 -20.91
CA ASN A 121 -75.95 43.48 -21.78
C ASN A 121 -77.07 42.43 -21.73
N ILE A 122 -77.33 41.87 -20.55
CA ILE A 122 -78.16 40.67 -20.37
C ILE A 122 -79.55 40.77 -20.90
N ASP A 123 -80.24 41.95 -20.74
CA ASP A 123 -81.61 42.18 -21.20
C ASP A 123 -81.69 42.11 -22.72
N GLU A 124 -80.72 42.71 -23.41
CA GLU A 124 -80.66 42.72 -24.86
C GLU A 124 -80.33 41.33 -25.42
N VAL A 125 -79.39 40.58 -24.79
CA VAL A 125 -79.04 39.19 -25.13
C VAL A 125 -80.29 38.30 -25.00
N ILE A 126 -81.03 38.40 -23.90
CA ILE A 126 -82.28 37.64 -23.69
C ILE A 126 -83.32 37.98 -24.74
N ALA A 127 -83.46 39.25 -25.07
CA ALA A 127 -84.42 39.67 -26.10
C ALA A 127 -84.07 39.10 -27.48
N ILE A 128 -82.80 39.11 -27.87
CA ILE A 128 -82.33 38.51 -29.12
C ILE A 128 -82.58 37.00 -29.13
N ILE A 129 -82.23 36.27 -28.08
CA ILE A 129 -82.41 34.80 -28.00
C ILE A 129 -83.93 34.48 -28.08
N LYS A 130 -84.77 35.17 -27.34
CA LYS A 130 -86.22 34.94 -27.34
C LYS A 130 -86.89 35.27 -28.68
N SER A 131 -86.39 36.20 -29.43
CA SER A 131 -86.97 36.63 -30.73
C SER A 131 -86.47 35.81 -31.91
N SER A 132 -85.45 34.98 -31.72
CA SER A 132 -84.87 34.12 -32.74
C SER A 132 -85.63 32.81 -32.86
N LYS A 133 -85.81 32.31 -34.10
CA LYS A 133 -86.55 31.06 -34.39
C LYS A 133 -85.70 29.79 -34.22
N SER A 134 -84.39 29.88 -34.21
CA SER A 134 -83.46 28.77 -34.04
C SER A 134 -82.25 29.23 -33.29
N PRO A 135 -81.50 28.28 -32.64
CA PRO A 135 -80.22 28.58 -31.99
C PRO A 135 -79.22 29.21 -32.96
N GLN A 136 -79.21 28.79 -34.21
CA GLN A 136 -78.30 29.31 -35.25
C GLN A 136 -78.60 30.77 -35.60
N GLU A 137 -79.86 31.12 -35.75
CA GLU A 137 -80.28 32.52 -35.96
C GLU A 137 -79.90 33.38 -34.75
N ALA A 138 -80.02 32.88 -33.54
CA ALA A 138 -79.60 33.61 -32.34
C ALA A 138 -78.11 33.88 -32.34
N ILE A 139 -77.26 32.87 -32.72
CA ILE A 139 -75.85 33.02 -32.84
C ILE A 139 -75.47 34.11 -33.87
N GLU A 140 -76.03 34.04 -35.07
CA GLU A 140 -75.77 35.01 -36.14
C GLU A 140 -76.14 36.49 -35.71
N ARG A 141 -77.23 36.66 -35.05
CA ARG A 141 -77.67 38.00 -34.55
C ARG A 141 -76.82 38.50 -33.37
N LEU A 142 -76.36 37.64 -32.51
CA LEU A 142 -75.39 37.96 -31.42
C LEU A 142 -74.02 38.37 -31.99
N ILE A 143 -73.54 37.68 -33.02
CA ILE A 143 -72.33 38.05 -33.73
C ILE A 143 -72.44 39.44 -34.35
N GLU A 144 -73.50 39.69 -35.08
CA GLU A 144 -73.71 40.95 -35.76
C GLU A 144 -73.86 42.12 -34.77
N ARG A 145 -74.57 41.91 -33.66
CA ARG A 145 -74.90 42.99 -32.70
C ARG A 145 -73.72 43.36 -31.79
N PHE A 146 -72.98 42.38 -31.29
CA PHE A 146 -71.91 42.57 -30.31
C PHE A 146 -70.53 42.37 -30.90
N SER A 147 -70.41 42.12 -32.22
CA SER A 147 -69.11 41.80 -32.87
C SER A 147 -68.36 40.59 -32.23
N LEU A 148 -69.16 39.61 -31.83
CA LEU A 148 -68.63 38.39 -31.16
C LEU A 148 -68.12 37.37 -32.20
N SER A 149 -67.22 36.49 -31.79
CA SER A 149 -66.89 35.30 -32.57
C SER A 149 -68.00 34.26 -32.49
N GLU A 150 -68.05 33.34 -33.44
CA GLU A 150 -69.01 32.25 -33.43
C GLU A 150 -68.89 31.38 -32.13
N LEU A 151 -67.63 31.15 -31.62
CA LEU A 151 -67.41 30.45 -30.38
C LEU A 151 -67.96 31.15 -29.15
N GLN A 152 -67.80 32.48 -29.08
CA GLN A 152 -68.35 33.30 -28.01
C GLN A 152 -69.90 33.31 -28.09
N ALA A 153 -70.47 33.51 -29.26
CA ALA A 153 -71.93 33.56 -29.45
C ALA A 153 -72.57 32.17 -29.13
N ARG A 154 -71.91 31.08 -29.50
CA ARG A 154 -72.34 29.71 -29.14
C ARG A 154 -72.32 29.52 -27.64
N ALA A 155 -71.23 29.92 -26.95
CA ALA A 155 -71.12 29.81 -25.50
C ALA A 155 -72.21 30.61 -24.77
N ILE A 156 -72.64 31.80 -25.32
CA ILE A 156 -73.69 32.58 -24.78
C ILE A 156 -75.07 31.91 -24.95
N VAL A 157 -75.37 31.32 -26.10
CA VAL A 157 -76.61 30.59 -26.33
C VAL A 157 -76.68 29.30 -25.47
N GLU A 158 -75.59 28.65 -25.18
CA GLU A 158 -75.52 27.50 -24.32
C GLU A 158 -75.46 27.82 -22.81
N MET A 159 -75.42 29.13 -22.45
CA MET A 159 -75.31 29.60 -21.08
C MET A 159 -76.56 29.23 -20.25
N ARG A 160 -76.32 28.71 -19.06
CA ARG A 160 -77.42 28.33 -18.13
C ARG A 160 -77.93 29.52 -17.38
N LEU A 161 -79.24 29.59 -17.15
CA LEU A 161 -79.91 30.71 -16.43
C LEU A 161 -79.28 30.98 -15.05
N ARG A 162 -78.76 30.00 -14.38
CA ARG A 162 -78.03 30.17 -13.10
C ARG A 162 -76.83 31.10 -13.21
N GLN A 163 -76.14 31.11 -14.33
CA GLN A 163 -74.93 31.93 -14.57
C GLN A 163 -75.25 33.44 -14.72
N LEU A 164 -76.53 33.80 -14.79
CA LEU A 164 -77.01 35.19 -14.85
C LEU A 164 -77.15 35.88 -13.48
N THR A 165 -76.93 35.12 -12.39
CA THR A 165 -76.98 35.71 -11.04
C THR A 165 -75.73 36.56 -10.77
N GLY A 166 -75.87 37.66 -10.02
CA GLY A 166 -74.80 38.61 -9.75
C GLY A 166 -73.57 37.95 -9.14
N LEU A 167 -73.75 36.91 -8.24
CA LEU A 167 -72.67 36.18 -7.66
C LEU A 167 -71.86 35.38 -8.69
N GLU A 168 -72.51 34.84 -9.73
CA GLU A 168 -71.82 34.07 -10.78
C GLU A 168 -71.13 35.02 -11.79
N GLN A 169 -71.66 36.20 -11.99
CA GLN A 169 -71.01 37.27 -12.79
C GLN A 169 -69.72 37.75 -12.17
N ASP A 170 -69.70 37.95 -10.85
CA ASP A 170 -68.46 38.31 -10.14
C ASP A 170 -67.39 37.16 -10.24
N LYS A 171 -67.85 35.92 -10.24
CA LYS A 171 -66.94 34.76 -10.44
C LYS A 171 -66.37 34.74 -11.86
N LEU A 172 -67.15 34.98 -12.88
CA LEU A 172 -66.67 35.05 -14.27
C LEU A 172 -65.63 36.15 -14.47
N ARG A 173 -65.80 37.29 -13.86
CA ARG A 173 -64.82 38.38 -13.90
C ARG A 173 -63.54 38.00 -13.14
N ALA A 174 -63.65 37.40 -11.96
CA ALA A 174 -62.52 36.96 -11.20
C ALA A 174 -61.72 35.86 -11.97
N GLU A 175 -62.41 34.89 -12.59
CA GLU A 175 -61.78 33.88 -13.43
C GLU A 175 -61.06 34.52 -14.63
N TYR A 176 -61.66 35.51 -15.27
CA TYR A 176 -61.06 36.23 -16.39
C TYR A 176 -59.74 36.93 -15.95
N GLU A 177 -59.77 37.65 -14.83
CA GLU A 177 -58.60 38.34 -14.29
C GLU A 177 -57.50 37.38 -13.92
N GLU A 178 -57.81 36.19 -13.38
CA GLU A 178 -56.80 35.12 -13.07
C GLU A 178 -56.17 34.57 -14.36
N ILE A 179 -56.97 34.34 -15.40
CA ILE A 179 -56.47 33.85 -16.69
C ILE A 179 -55.65 34.93 -17.41
N GLU A 180 -56.02 36.20 -17.36
CA GLU A 180 -55.22 37.31 -17.91
C GLU A 180 -53.82 37.37 -17.24
N LYS A 181 -53.76 37.25 -15.92
CA LYS A 181 -52.46 37.13 -15.18
C LYS A 181 -51.67 35.92 -15.60
N LEU A 182 -52.34 34.76 -15.81
CA LEU A 182 -51.71 33.57 -16.29
C LEU A 182 -51.14 33.72 -17.70
N ILE A 183 -51.89 34.32 -18.62
CA ILE A 183 -51.46 34.63 -19.99
C ILE A 183 -50.23 35.55 -19.98
N ALA A 184 -50.24 36.59 -19.15
CA ALA A 184 -49.13 37.51 -19.02
C ALA A 184 -47.86 36.76 -18.51
N TYR A 185 -47.99 35.91 -17.49
CA TYR A 185 -46.91 35.10 -16.95
C TYR A 185 -46.38 34.09 -17.97
N LEU A 186 -47.26 33.39 -18.71
CA LEU A 186 -46.85 32.41 -19.73
C LEU A 186 -46.13 33.11 -20.91
N ASN A 187 -46.55 34.30 -21.30
CA ASN A 187 -45.84 35.10 -22.30
C ASN A 187 -44.47 35.55 -21.80
N GLU A 188 -44.34 35.97 -20.53
CA GLU A 188 -43.07 36.34 -19.93
C GLU A 188 -42.08 35.15 -19.94
N ILE A 189 -42.53 33.91 -19.66
CA ILE A 189 -41.71 32.71 -19.76
C ILE A 189 -41.19 32.48 -21.19
N LEU A 190 -42.03 32.76 -22.21
CA LEU A 190 -41.64 32.57 -23.61
C LEU A 190 -40.68 33.63 -24.13
N GLU A 191 -40.75 34.87 -23.58
CA GLU A 191 -39.92 36.01 -23.99
C GLU A 191 -38.61 36.11 -23.18
N ASN A 192 -38.58 35.59 -21.91
CA ASN A 192 -37.46 35.73 -21.01
C ASN A 192 -36.84 34.33 -20.73
N GLU A 193 -35.65 34.11 -21.30
CA GLU A 193 -34.92 32.85 -21.15
C GLU A 193 -34.51 32.59 -19.68
N ASP A 194 -34.15 33.64 -18.93
CA ASP A 194 -33.76 33.50 -17.52
C ASP A 194 -34.92 33.00 -16.65
N LEU A 195 -36.13 33.48 -16.94
CA LEU A 195 -37.35 33.03 -16.26
C LEU A 195 -37.67 31.57 -16.62
N CYS A 196 -37.53 31.19 -17.90
CA CYS A 196 -37.69 29.81 -18.34
C CYS A 196 -36.70 28.86 -17.63
N MET A 197 -35.44 29.26 -17.52
CA MET A 197 -34.42 28.49 -16.79
C MET A 197 -34.69 28.41 -15.29
N LYS A 198 -35.27 29.49 -14.72
CA LYS A 198 -35.71 29.50 -13.32
C LYS A 198 -36.82 28.47 -13.08
N VAL A 199 -37.83 28.42 -13.96
CA VAL A 199 -38.92 27.43 -13.89
C VAL A 199 -38.35 26.00 -13.93
N ILE A 200 -37.43 25.73 -14.85
CA ILE A 200 -36.75 24.42 -14.94
C ILE A 200 -36.03 24.09 -13.63
N LYS A 201 -35.31 25.06 -13.06
CA LYS A 201 -34.56 24.88 -11.79
C LYS A 201 -35.50 24.59 -10.62
N ASP A 202 -36.58 25.34 -10.51
CA ASP A 202 -37.54 25.19 -9.41
C ASP A 202 -38.25 23.83 -9.47
N GLU A 203 -38.64 23.36 -10.65
CA GLU A 203 -39.19 22.00 -10.85
C GLU A 203 -38.20 20.90 -10.47
N LEU A 204 -36.91 21.09 -10.81
CA LEU A 204 -35.87 20.11 -10.45
C LEU A 204 -35.60 20.12 -8.95
N LEU A 205 -35.67 21.26 -8.28
CA LEU A 205 -35.53 21.37 -6.83
C LEU A 205 -36.67 20.65 -6.11
N GLU A 206 -37.91 20.81 -6.59
CA GLU A 206 -39.07 20.10 -6.05
C GLU A 206 -38.90 18.57 -6.15
N ILE A 207 -38.42 18.08 -7.29
CA ILE A 207 -38.11 16.64 -7.48
C ILE A 207 -37.01 16.20 -6.54
N LYS A 208 -35.95 17.00 -6.38
CA LYS A 208 -34.86 16.72 -5.46
C LYS A 208 -35.34 16.61 -4.01
N ASP A 209 -36.21 17.53 -3.59
CA ASP A 209 -36.73 17.55 -2.21
C ASP A 209 -37.66 16.35 -1.92
N LYS A 210 -38.40 15.87 -2.92
CA LYS A 210 -39.31 14.73 -2.78
C LYS A 210 -38.62 13.37 -2.86
N PHE A 211 -37.58 13.23 -3.67
CA PHE A 211 -36.98 11.95 -4.06
C PHE A 211 -35.47 11.90 -3.87
N GLY A 212 -34.84 12.97 -3.39
CA GLY A 212 -33.40 13.01 -3.16
C GLY A 212 -33.02 12.10 -2.00
N ASP A 213 -32.00 11.26 -2.21
CA ASP A 213 -31.35 10.45 -1.20
C ASP A 213 -29.84 10.78 -1.13
N GLU A 214 -29.19 10.33 -0.07
CA GLU A 214 -27.76 10.52 0.07
C GLU A 214 -26.98 9.66 -0.93
N ARG A 215 -25.85 10.20 -1.40
CA ARG A 215 -24.96 9.47 -2.30
C ARG A 215 -24.38 8.24 -1.59
N LYS A 216 -24.56 7.05 -2.17
CA LYS A 216 -24.07 5.76 -1.61
C LYS A 216 -22.59 5.50 -1.86
N THR A 217 -21.98 6.20 -2.82
CA THR A 217 -20.58 6.04 -3.20
C THR A 217 -19.77 7.30 -2.93
N ASP A 218 -18.57 7.16 -2.40
CA ASP A 218 -17.69 8.29 -2.17
C ASP A 218 -17.02 8.77 -3.46
N ILE A 219 -16.82 10.08 -3.57
CA ILE A 219 -15.98 10.66 -4.62
C ILE A 219 -14.61 10.86 -4.01
N VAL A 220 -13.67 10.00 -4.39
CA VAL A 220 -12.28 10.10 -3.98
C VAL A 220 -11.43 10.56 -5.16
N TYR A 221 -10.38 11.35 -4.89
CA TYR A 221 -9.39 11.61 -5.92
C TYR A 221 -8.72 10.28 -6.29
N ALA A 222 -8.26 10.14 -7.54
CA ALA A 222 -7.49 8.99 -7.96
C ALA A 222 -6.29 8.87 -7.01
N SER A 223 -6.49 8.17 -5.90
CA SER A 223 -5.45 7.82 -4.99
C SER A 223 -4.71 6.67 -5.63
N GLU A 224 -3.44 6.79 -5.61
CA GLU A 224 -2.38 5.83 -5.77
C GLU A 224 -2.87 4.42 -6.07
N GLU A 225 -2.50 3.93 -7.25
CA GLU A 225 -2.51 2.50 -7.53
C GLU A 225 -1.94 1.80 -6.30
N LEU A 226 -2.63 0.80 -5.76
CA LEU A 226 -2.18 -0.01 -4.64
C LEU A 226 -0.72 -0.39 -4.89
N ASN A 227 0.18 0.18 -4.12
CA ASN A 227 1.60 -0.13 -4.25
C ASN A 227 1.81 -1.61 -3.92
N PRO A 228 2.71 -2.32 -4.62
CA PRO A 228 3.05 -3.69 -4.24
C PRO A 228 3.45 -3.83 -2.76
N GLU A 229 3.92 -2.76 -2.13
CA GLU A 229 4.27 -2.67 -0.70
C GLU A 229 3.06 -2.89 0.22
N ASP A 230 1.85 -2.46 -0.20
CA ASP A 230 0.63 -2.56 0.60
C ASP A 230 0.15 -4.01 0.83
N PHE A 231 0.77 -4.98 0.12
CA PHE A 231 0.46 -6.41 0.25
C PHE A 231 1.36 -7.15 1.24
N TYR A 232 2.31 -6.46 1.85
CA TYR A 232 3.27 -7.01 2.80
C TYR A 232 3.26 -6.18 4.08
N ALA A 233 3.27 -6.85 5.24
CA ALA A 233 3.55 -6.18 6.50
C ALA A 233 5.01 -5.70 6.52
N ASP A 234 5.30 -4.56 7.16
CA ASP A 234 6.67 -4.02 7.24
C ASP A 234 7.46 -4.66 8.39
N ASP A 235 7.58 -6.00 8.33
CA ASP A 235 8.30 -6.80 9.32
C ASP A 235 9.82 -6.70 9.13
N GLU A 236 10.58 -6.83 10.21
CA GLU A 236 12.04 -6.90 10.16
C GLU A 236 12.49 -8.30 9.73
N MET A 237 13.28 -8.36 8.68
CA MET A 237 13.78 -9.58 8.05
C MET A 237 15.30 -9.63 8.09
N ILE A 238 15.85 -10.83 8.12
CA ILE A 238 17.28 -11.07 7.89
C ILE A 238 17.49 -11.54 6.46
N ILE A 239 18.23 -10.77 5.70
CA ILE A 239 18.67 -11.14 4.36
C ILE A 239 20.00 -11.87 4.48
N THR A 240 20.07 -13.09 3.96
CA THR A 240 21.31 -13.86 3.88
C THR A 240 21.72 -14.02 2.42
N VAL A 241 23.01 -13.82 2.16
CA VAL A 241 23.61 -14.02 0.84
C VAL A 241 24.81 -14.96 1.00
N SER A 242 24.83 -16.05 0.24
CA SER A 242 25.94 -16.99 0.23
C SER A 242 27.07 -16.56 -0.70
N HIS A 243 28.26 -17.15 -0.54
CA HIS A 243 29.43 -16.92 -1.38
C HIS A 243 29.16 -17.20 -2.87
N MET A 244 28.35 -18.20 -3.17
CA MET A 244 27.92 -18.54 -4.54
C MET A 244 26.76 -17.68 -5.05
N GLY A 245 26.31 -16.69 -4.28
CA GLY A 245 25.27 -15.74 -4.69
C GLY A 245 23.82 -16.25 -4.53
N TYR A 246 23.55 -17.16 -3.59
CA TYR A 246 22.18 -17.49 -3.20
C TYR A 246 21.68 -16.49 -2.18
N ILE A 247 20.45 -16.00 -2.35
CA ILE A 247 19.82 -15.02 -1.48
C ILE A 247 18.48 -15.54 -0.96
N LYS A 248 18.19 -15.23 0.28
CA LYS A 248 16.88 -15.45 0.92
C LYS A 248 16.60 -14.37 1.97
N ARG A 249 15.33 -14.21 2.32
CA ARG A 249 14.92 -13.49 3.52
C ARG A 249 14.37 -14.48 4.54
N THR A 250 14.61 -14.21 5.81
CA THR A 250 14.09 -15.01 6.94
C THR A 250 13.63 -14.05 8.02
N PRO A 251 12.48 -14.27 8.69
CA PRO A 251 12.04 -13.43 9.78
C PRO A 251 13.11 -13.32 10.89
N LEU A 252 13.30 -12.14 11.45
CA LEU A 252 14.30 -11.91 12.51
C LEU A 252 14.03 -12.80 13.74
N SER A 253 12.76 -13.10 14.02
CA SER A 253 12.31 -13.95 15.13
C SER A 253 12.86 -15.40 15.09
N GLU A 254 13.28 -15.91 13.93
CA GLU A 254 13.89 -17.24 13.82
C GLU A 254 15.32 -17.31 14.40
N PHE A 255 15.97 -16.17 14.69
CA PHE A 255 17.34 -16.09 15.19
C PHE A 255 17.37 -15.73 16.68
N ARG A 256 17.53 -16.72 17.55
CA ARG A 256 17.61 -16.54 19.00
C ARG A 256 18.98 -16.03 19.46
N ALA A 257 19.01 -15.15 20.46
CA ALA A 257 20.23 -14.68 21.10
C ALA A 257 20.92 -15.81 21.89
N GLN A 258 22.25 -15.89 21.82
CA GLN A 258 23.08 -16.82 22.56
C GLN A 258 24.19 -16.08 23.33
N GLY A 259 24.61 -16.61 24.48
CA GLY A 259 25.75 -16.08 25.23
C GLY A 259 27.08 -16.22 24.46
N ARG A 260 28.07 -15.38 24.80
CA ARG A 260 29.43 -15.48 24.23
C ARG A 260 30.06 -16.83 24.51
N GLY A 261 30.82 -17.35 23.54
CA GLY A 261 31.46 -18.68 23.63
C GLY A 261 30.52 -19.85 23.34
N GLY A 262 29.28 -19.59 22.91
CA GLY A 262 28.34 -20.61 22.45
C GLY A 262 28.80 -21.32 21.17
N VAL A 263 28.20 -22.48 20.90
CA VAL A 263 28.54 -23.31 19.71
C VAL A 263 27.88 -22.78 18.44
N GLY A 264 26.86 -21.87 18.56
CA GLY A 264 26.10 -21.34 17.45
C GLY A 264 25.01 -22.30 16.92
N ALA A 265 24.13 -21.77 16.06
CA ALA A 265 23.12 -22.54 15.35
C ALA A 265 23.35 -22.44 13.84
N LYS A 266 22.93 -23.46 13.08
CA LYS A 266 23.08 -23.46 11.62
C LYS A 266 22.18 -22.39 11.01
N GLY A 267 22.75 -21.39 10.38
CA GLY A 267 22.04 -20.24 9.80
C GLY A 267 21.56 -20.45 8.36
N SER A 268 22.12 -21.43 7.66
CA SER A 268 21.70 -21.84 6.32
C SER A 268 22.26 -23.22 5.99
N GLU A 269 21.56 -24.04 5.22
CA GLU A 269 22.15 -25.14 4.50
C GLU A 269 22.77 -24.61 3.22
N THR A 270 24.04 -24.83 3.06
CA THR A 270 24.81 -24.49 1.87
C THR A 270 25.13 -25.75 1.08
N ARG A 271 25.50 -25.61 -0.20
CA ARG A 271 26.11 -26.71 -0.95
C ARG A 271 27.52 -26.96 -0.43
N ASP A 272 28.08 -28.14 -0.72
CA ASP A 272 29.50 -28.40 -0.51
C ASP A 272 30.27 -27.26 -1.19
N GLU A 273 31.19 -26.59 -0.50
CA GLU A 273 31.96 -25.43 -0.94
C GLU A 273 31.25 -24.03 -0.89
N ASP A 274 29.96 -23.93 -0.50
CA ASP A 274 29.25 -22.63 -0.32
C ASP A 274 29.12 -22.29 1.17
N PHE A 275 29.14 -21.00 1.51
CA PHE A 275 28.98 -20.50 2.89
C PHE A 275 28.26 -19.16 2.86
N VAL A 276 27.64 -18.79 3.98
CA VAL A 276 26.98 -17.48 4.09
C VAL A 276 28.06 -16.39 4.22
N GLU A 277 28.11 -15.51 3.23
CA GLU A 277 29.08 -14.42 3.18
C GLU A 277 28.55 -13.14 3.81
N TYR A 278 27.25 -12.87 3.62
CA TYR A 278 26.60 -11.65 4.14
C TYR A 278 25.32 -11.95 4.87
N ILE A 279 25.13 -11.27 6.00
CA ILE A 279 23.87 -11.15 6.73
C ILE A 279 23.51 -9.68 6.86
N TYR A 280 22.26 -9.33 6.58
CA TYR A 280 21.80 -7.96 6.58
C TYR A 280 20.36 -7.82 7.10
N PRO A 281 20.11 -7.07 8.18
CA PRO A 281 18.75 -6.79 8.65
C PRO A 281 18.09 -5.72 7.78
N ALA A 282 16.85 -5.95 7.36
CA ALA A 282 16.10 -5.00 6.56
C ALA A 282 14.60 -5.17 6.78
N SER A 283 13.85 -4.06 6.83
CA SER A 283 12.39 -4.11 6.85
C SER A 283 11.84 -4.50 5.47
N MET A 284 10.64 -5.09 5.44
CA MET A 284 10.00 -5.63 4.25
C MET A 284 9.79 -4.60 3.13
N HIS A 285 9.45 -3.35 3.48
CA HIS A 285 9.23 -2.27 2.52
C HIS A 285 10.50 -1.56 2.08
N ALA A 286 11.64 -1.86 2.66
CA ALA A 286 12.89 -1.20 2.28
C ALA A 286 13.31 -1.57 0.86
N THR A 287 13.98 -0.62 0.20
CA THR A 287 14.69 -0.86 -1.05
C THR A 287 16.13 -1.17 -0.73
N LEU A 288 16.64 -2.29 -1.24
CA LEU A 288 18.03 -2.65 -1.18
C LEU A 288 18.74 -2.20 -2.45
N LEU A 289 19.80 -1.45 -2.28
CA LEU A 289 20.77 -1.13 -3.32
C LEU A 289 21.87 -2.20 -3.26
N PHE A 290 22.06 -2.94 -4.32
CA PHE A 290 23.06 -3.98 -4.46
C PHE A 290 24.24 -3.42 -5.24
N PHE A 291 25.41 -3.41 -4.64
CA PHE A 291 26.64 -2.97 -5.30
C PHE A 291 27.53 -4.16 -5.59
N THR A 292 27.93 -4.32 -6.84
CA THR A 292 28.73 -5.45 -7.28
C THR A 292 30.22 -5.18 -7.19
N ALA A 293 31.03 -6.22 -7.19
CA ALA A 293 32.47 -6.15 -7.18
C ALA A 293 33.03 -5.36 -8.37
N LYS A 294 32.35 -5.40 -9.54
CA LYS A 294 32.68 -4.61 -10.74
C LYS A 294 32.19 -3.16 -10.68
N GLY A 295 31.56 -2.75 -9.58
CA GLY A 295 31.13 -1.35 -9.36
C GLY A 295 29.80 -0.95 -10.01
N LYS A 296 28.90 -1.89 -10.26
CA LYS A 296 27.51 -1.63 -10.68
C LYS A 296 26.58 -1.56 -9.48
N CYS A 297 25.45 -0.86 -9.63
CA CYS A 297 24.36 -0.78 -8.66
C CYS A 297 23.08 -1.30 -9.27
N TYR A 298 22.38 -2.19 -8.53
CA TYR A 298 21.07 -2.73 -8.83
C TYR A 298 20.12 -2.46 -7.67
N TRP A 299 18.80 -2.60 -7.90
CA TRP A 299 17.76 -2.34 -6.92
C TRP A 299 16.84 -3.55 -6.79
N LEU A 300 16.41 -3.84 -5.56
CA LEU A 300 15.40 -4.84 -5.27
C LEU A 300 14.64 -4.44 -4.01
N LYS A 301 13.33 -4.62 -4.00
CA LYS A 301 12.53 -4.48 -2.79
C LYS A 301 12.70 -5.74 -1.93
N VAL A 302 12.70 -5.58 -0.60
CA VAL A 302 12.88 -6.72 0.32
C VAL A 302 11.79 -7.77 0.14
N PHE A 303 10.53 -7.35 -0.09
CA PHE A 303 9.42 -8.27 -0.34
C PHE A 303 9.56 -9.10 -1.63
N GLU A 304 10.37 -8.67 -2.59
CA GLU A 304 10.66 -9.43 -3.83
C GLU A 304 11.69 -10.55 -3.60
N ILE A 305 12.44 -10.52 -2.48
CA ILE A 305 13.38 -11.56 -2.12
C ILE A 305 12.60 -12.79 -1.65
N PRO A 306 12.91 -14.00 -2.14
CA PRO A 306 12.23 -15.21 -1.71
C PRO A 306 12.37 -15.45 -0.21
N GLU A 307 11.25 -15.74 0.44
CA GLU A 307 11.23 -16.18 1.82
C GLU A 307 11.73 -17.62 1.94
N GLY A 308 12.50 -17.89 2.96
CA GLY A 308 13.04 -19.22 3.21
C GLY A 308 13.26 -19.43 4.70
N ALA A 309 12.94 -20.63 5.18
CA ALA A 309 13.26 -21.06 6.53
C ALA A 309 14.77 -20.93 6.80
N LYS A 310 15.16 -20.86 8.07
CA LYS A 310 16.55 -20.71 8.52
C LYS A 310 17.52 -21.65 7.80
N ASN A 311 17.12 -22.90 7.56
CA ASN A 311 17.95 -23.92 6.92
C ASN A 311 17.80 -23.98 5.39
N ALA A 312 16.94 -23.17 4.76
CA ALA A 312 16.77 -23.18 3.31
C ALA A 312 17.99 -22.60 2.58
N LYS A 313 18.27 -23.08 1.37
CA LYS A 313 19.41 -22.62 0.53
C LYS A 313 19.19 -21.25 -0.12
N GLY A 314 17.92 -20.79 -0.25
CA GLY A 314 17.57 -19.57 -0.98
C GLY A 314 17.54 -19.77 -2.51
N ARG A 315 17.49 -18.64 -3.26
CA ARG A 315 17.54 -18.64 -4.72
C ARG A 315 18.74 -17.85 -5.23
N ALA A 316 19.24 -18.21 -6.40
CA ALA A 316 20.34 -17.48 -7.01
C ALA A 316 19.94 -16.03 -7.29
N ILE A 317 20.76 -15.09 -6.87
CA ILE A 317 20.52 -13.64 -7.01
C ILE A 317 20.42 -13.23 -8.49
N GLN A 318 21.08 -13.94 -9.39
CA GLN A 318 21.02 -13.74 -10.84
C GLN A 318 19.61 -13.99 -11.41
N ASN A 319 18.76 -14.75 -10.72
CA ASN A 319 17.35 -14.94 -11.10
C ASN A 319 16.46 -13.77 -10.66
N LEU A 320 16.93 -12.90 -9.78
CA LEU A 320 16.22 -11.75 -9.27
C LEU A 320 16.76 -10.44 -9.87
N LEU A 321 18.06 -10.37 -10.11
CA LEU A 321 18.77 -9.22 -10.64
C LEU A 321 19.54 -9.62 -11.89
N ASN A 322 19.51 -8.77 -12.90
CA ASN A 322 20.22 -8.99 -14.17
C ASN A 322 21.74 -8.69 -14.01
N ILE A 323 22.40 -9.47 -13.15
CA ILE A 323 23.83 -9.36 -12.86
C ILE A 323 24.61 -10.22 -13.86
N GLU A 324 25.76 -9.74 -14.31
CA GLU A 324 26.67 -10.52 -15.16
C GLU A 324 27.16 -11.80 -14.45
N PRO A 325 27.33 -12.93 -15.17
CA PRO A 325 27.66 -14.22 -14.53
C PRO A 325 28.96 -14.21 -13.74
N ASP A 326 29.92 -13.36 -14.10
CA ASP A 326 31.25 -13.23 -13.50
C ASP A 326 31.34 -12.08 -12.48
N ASP A 327 30.22 -11.45 -12.11
CA ASP A 327 30.15 -10.38 -11.12
C ASP A 327 29.48 -10.87 -9.84
N LYS A 328 29.93 -10.33 -8.70
CA LYS A 328 29.43 -10.68 -7.37
C LYS A 328 28.87 -9.46 -6.67
N VAL A 329 27.81 -9.63 -5.90
CA VAL A 329 27.34 -8.61 -4.98
C VAL A 329 28.31 -8.51 -3.81
N GLN A 330 28.75 -7.27 -3.53
CA GLN A 330 29.79 -6.98 -2.55
C GLN A 330 29.31 -6.13 -1.39
N ALA A 331 28.30 -5.30 -1.63
CA ALA A 331 27.75 -4.43 -0.60
C ALA A 331 26.26 -4.19 -0.81
N PHE A 332 25.59 -3.93 0.30
CA PHE A 332 24.15 -3.66 0.34
C PHE A 332 23.88 -2.36 1.09
N ILE A 333 22.99 -1.54 0.59
CA ILE A 333 22.50 -0.35 1.30
C ILE A 333 20.99 -0.40 1.36
N ARG A 334 20.46 -0.34 2.58
CA ARG A 334 19.04 -0.22 2.84
C ARG A 334 18.60 1.25 2.77
N VAL A 335 17.57 1.52 2.00
CA VAL A 335 16.91 2.82 1.93
C VAL A 335 15.41 2.61 2.11
N LYS A 336 14.82 3.21 3.16
CA LYS A 336 13.39 3.02 3.46
C LYS A 336 12.49 3.61 2.36
N LYS A 337 12.77 4.82 1.89
CA LYS A 337 11.92 5.57 0.93
C LYS A 337 12.76 6.19 -0.19
N LEU A 338 13.31 5.37 -1.08
CA LEU A 338 14.24 5.81 -2.12
C LEU A 338 13.59 6.72 -3.18
N THR A 339 12.32 6.54 -3.51
CA THR A 339 11.64 7.23 -4.61
C THR A 339 10.72 8.36 -4.16
N THR A 340 10.30 8.37 -2.91
CA THR A 340 9.26 9.28 -2.39
C THR A 340 9.82 10.38 -1.48
N ASP A 341 10.95 10.17 -0.82
CA ASP A 341 11.56 11.13 0.10
C ASP A 341 12.66 11.93 -0.58
N THR A 342 12.26 12.99 -1.27
CA THR A 342 13.17 13.86 -2.05
C THR A 342 14.18 14.60 -1.15
N GLU A 343 13.79 14.99 0.06
CA GLU A 343 14.67 15.68 1.00
C GLU A 343 15.77 14.74 1.50
N PHE A 344 15.39 13.52 1.88
CA PHE A 344 16.33 12.51 2.32
C PHE A 344 17.38 12.17 1.24
N ILE A 345 16.97 11.91 0.00
CA ILE A 345 17.90 11.51 -1.08
C ILE A 345 18.85 12.65 -1.50
N ASN A 346 18.45 13.92 -1.34
CA ASN A 346 19.28 15.08 -1.65
C ASN A 346 20.20 15.50 -0.49
N SER A 347 19.96 15.01 0.73
CA SER A 347 20.79 15.30 1.91
C SER A 347 21.76 14.18 2.28
N HIS A 348 21.64 13.00 1.64
CA HIS A 348 22.46 11.83 1.96
C HIS A 348 23.41 11.46 0.81
N TYR A 349 24.51 10.83 1.17
CA TYR A 349 25.57 10.43 0.27
C TYR A 349 25.92 8.96 0.44
N LEU A 350 26.46 8.36 -0.62
CA LEU A 350 27.08 7.04 -0.59
C LEU A 350 28.58 7.17 -0.66
N LEU A 351 29.26 6.59 0.32
CA LEU A 351 30.71 6.46 0.35
C LEU A 351 31.09 5.04 -0.09
N PHE A 352 31.93 4.95 -1.09
CA PHE A 352 32.44 3.71 -1.66
C PHE A 352 33.89 3.51 -1.23
N CYS A 353 34.24 2.27 -0.87
CA CYS A 353 35.62 1.89 -0.56
C CYS A 353 36.01 0.66 -1.37
N THR A 354 37.22 0.70 -1.95
CA THR A 354 37.77 -0.38 -2.77
C THR A 354 38.86 -1.17 -2.04
N LYS A 355 39.21 -2.36 -2.53
CA LYS A 355 40.27 -3.23 -1.99
C LYS A 355 41.61 -2.50 -1.90
N LYS A 356 41.96 -1.71 -2.92
CA LYS A 356 43.22 -0.93 -2.96
C LYS A 356 43.16 0.40 -2.20
N GLY A 357 42.13 0.61 -1.36
CA GLY A 357 42.03 1.75 -0.47
C GLY A 357 41.64 3.07 -1.14
N VAL A 358 40.92 2.98 -2.27
CA VAL A 358 40.32 4.15 -2.92
C VAL A 358 38.96 4.42 -2.29
N ILE A 359 38.66 5.72 -2.05
CA ILE A 359 37.37 6.17 -1.52
C ILE A 359 36.69 7.13 -2.48
N LYS A 360 35.37 7.06 -2.57
CA LYS A 360 34.52 7.92 -3.39
C LYS A 360 33.25 8.32 -2.65
N LYS A 361 32.79 9.56 -2.84
CA LYS A 361 31.53 10.09 -2.30
C LYS A 361 30.60 10.51 -3.43
N THR A 362 29.36 10.02 -3.44
CA THR A 362 28.35 10.34 -4.45
C THR A 362 27.02 10.64 -3.77
N LEU A 363 26.24 11.60 -4.28
CA LEU A 363 24.92 11.93 -3.77
C LEU A 363 23.96 10.76 -3.97
N LEU A 364 23.10 10.47 -2.97
CA LEU A 364 22.14 9.36 -3.03
C LEU A 364 21.10 9.54 -4.16
N GLU A 365 20.72 10.78 -4.48
CA GLU A 365 19.84 11.11 -5.61
C GLU A 365 20.30 10.46 -6.93
N ALA A 366 21.59 10.37 -7.16
CA ALA A 366 22.16 9.73 -8.36
C ALA A 366 21.71 8.27 -8.54
N TYR A 367 21.16 7.63 -7.49
CA TYR A 367 20.67 6.25 -7.47
C TYR A 367 19.16 6.15 -7.23
N SER A 368 18.41 7.26 -7.25
CA SER A 368 16.96 7.28 -6.98
C SER A 368 16.10 6.70 -8.12
N ARG A 369 16.70 6.48 -9.30
CA ARG A 369 15.99 5.99 -10.49
C ARG A 369 16.42 4.56 -10.83
N PRO A 370 15.69 3.54 -10.39
CA PRO A 370 15.97 2.13 -10.67
C PRO A 370 16.00 1.82 -12.17
N ARG A 371 16.92 0.94 -12.57
CA ARG A 371 17.01 0.39 -13.93
C ARG A 371 17.28 -1.11 -13.86
N GLN A 372 16.58 -1.91 -14.67
CA GLN A 372 16.71 -3.37 -14.69
C GLN A 372 18.14 -3.85 -14.96
N ASN A 373 18.87 -3.17 -15.83
CA ASN A 373 20.24 -3.53 -16.19
C ASN A 373 21.31 -2.90 -15.25
N GLY A 374 20.86 -2.34 -14.12
CA GLY A 374 21.74 -1.63 -13.21
C GLY A 374 22.33 -0.35 -13.77
N VAL A 375 23.13 0.34 -12.97
CA VAL A 375 23.91 1.54 -13.35
C VAL A 375 25.34 1.45 -12.84
N ASN A 376 26.27 2.11 -13.50
CA ASN A 376 27.62 2.23 -12.97
C ASN A 376 27.61 3.08 -11.70
N ALA A 377 28.14 2.52 -10.62
CA ALA A 377 28.25 3.17 -9.32
C ALA A 377 29.63 3.75 -9.09
N ILE A 378 30.68 3.11 -9.58
CA ILE A 378 32.08 3.55 -9.51
C ILE A 378 32.86 2.95 -10.69
N THR A 379 33.79 3.69 -11.26
CA THR A 379 34.76 3.15 -12.23
C THR A 379 35.96 2.63 -11.45
N LEU A 380 36.15 1.33 -11.44
CA LEU A 380 37.27 0.66 -10.78
C LEU A 380 38.56 0.81 -11.60
N ARG A 381 39.69 0.84 -10.90
CA ARG A 381 41.00 0.73 -11.51
C ARG A 381 41.32 -0.72 -11.83
N GLU A 382 42.34 -0.94 -12.62
CA GLU A 382 42.82 -2.29 -12.95
C GLU A 382 43.22 -3.05 -11.67
N ASP A 383 42.80 -4.30 -11.56
CA ASP A 383 42.98 -5.20 -10.40
C ASP A 383 42.44 -4.66 -9.07
N ASP A 384 41.44 -3.77 -9.09
CA ASP A 384 40.76 -3.28 -7.90
C ASP A 384 39.31 -3.81 -7.86
N GLY A 385 38.73 -3.88 -6.68
CA GLY A 385 37.36 -4.33 -6.45
C GLY A 385 36.65 -3.48 -5.42
N LEU A 386 35.37 -3.29 -5.58
CA LEU A 386 34.56 -2.65 -4.55
C LEU A 386 34.43 -3.59 -3.35
N ILE A 387 34.62 -3.07 -2.12
CA ILE A 387 34.47 -3.84 -0.88
C ILE A 387 33.24 -3.43 -0.12
N GLN A 388 33.05 -2.14 0.07
CA GLN A 388 32.00 -1.64 0.95
C GLN A 388 31.44 -0.32 0.46
N VAL A 389 30.16 -0.14 0.74
CA VAL A 389 29.43 1.10 0.55
C VAL A 389 28.75 1.47 1.86
N CYS A 390 28.84 2.73 2.27
CA CYS A 390 28.16 3.26 3.45
C CYS A 390 27.31 4.48 3.07
N MET A 391 26.18 4.64 3.72
CA MET A 391 25.33 5.81 3.58
C MET A 391 25.64 6.83 4.68
N THR A 392 25.81 8.11 4.31
CA THR A 392 26.16 9.22 5.22
C THR A 392 25.30 10.44 4.97
N ASN A 393 25.26 11.34 5.95
CA ASN A 393 24.55 12.62 5.88
C ASN A 393 25.46 13.82 5.50
N GLY A 394 26.71 13.57 5.14
CA GLY A 394 27.66 14.63 4.76
C GLY A 394 28.57 15.13 5.89
N ASN A 395 28.30 14.75 7.15
CA ASN A 395 29.03 15.25 8.32
C ASN A 395 29.54 14.12 9.25
N ASN A 396 29.91 12.99 8.68
CA ASN A 396 30.37 11.84 9.44
C ASN A 396 31.89 11.70 9.40
N GLU A 397 32.43 11.02 10.40
CA GLU A 397 33.80 10.55 10.36
C GLU A 397 33.86 9.13 9.79
N VAL A 398 34.94 8.85 9.08
CA VAL A 398 35.14 7.59 8.38
C VAL A 398 36.36 6.90 8.95
N ILE A 399 36.22 5.59 9.22
CA ILE A 399 37.38 4.73 9.55
C ILE A 399 37.47 3.65 8.47
N ILE A 400 38.65 3.49 7.88
CA ILE A 400 39.01 2.42 6.95
C ILE A 400 40.05 1.53 7.62
N ALA A 401 39.86 0.21 7.57
CA ALA A 401 40.78 -0.75 8.14
C ALA A 401 41.31 -1.72 7.08
N ASN A 402 42.62 -2.08 7.20
CA ASN A 402 43.27 -3.06 6.33
C ASN A 402 43.45 -4.40 7.02
N ARG A 403 43.77 -5.42 6.25
CA ARG A 403 43.94 -6.81 6.67
C ARG A 403 45.13 -6.99 7.66
N ASN A 404 46.15 -6.13 7.55
CA ASN A 404 47.29 -6.12 8.46
C ASN A 404 47.01 -5.42 9.81
N GLY A 405 45.73 -5.15 10.13
CA GLY A 405 45.31 -4.67 11.45
C GLY A 405 45.62 -3.21 11.71
N ARG A 406 45.66 -2.37 10.67
CA ARG A 406 45.75 -0.90 10.79
C ARG A 406 44.44 -0.24 10.39
N ALA A 407 44.13 0.92 10.97
CA ALA A 407 42.96 1.72 10.63
C ALA A 407 43.31 3.21 10.55
N ILE A 408 42.68 3.92 9.61
CA ILE A 408 42.79 5.35 9.46
C ILE A 408 41.44 6.01 9.69
N ARG A 409 41.43 7.11 10.47
CA ARG A 409 40.24 7.92 10.77
C ARG A 409 40.39 9.30 10.16
N PHE A 410 39.38 9.78 9.43
CA PHE A 410 39.32 11.14 8.85
C PHE A 410 37.85 11.57 8.70
N HIS A 411 37.64 12.89 8.58
CA HIS A 411 36.30 13.44 8.35
C HIS A 411 35.91 13.31 6.86
N GLU A 412 34.65 12.95 6.56
CA GLU A 412 34.19 12.73 5.19
C GLU A 412 34.23 13.95 4.28
N SER A 413 34.34 15.19 4.85
CA SER A 413 34.54 16.41 4.07
C SER A 413 35.88 16.41 3.29
N ALA A 414 36.86 15.61 3.73
CA ALA A 414 38.10 15.40 2.98
C ALA A 414 37.87 14.68 1.64
N VAL A 415 36.68 14.08 1.42
CA VAL A 415 36.29 13.43 0.17
C VAL A 415 35.25 14.30 -0.53
N ARG A 416 35.64 14.88 -1.66
CA ARG A 416 34.71 15.68 -2.48
C ARG A 416 33.59 14.83 -3.07
N VAL A 417 32.43 15.43 -3.28
CA VAL A 417 31.30 14.78 -3.99
C VAL A 417 31.67 14.60 -5.46
N MET A 418 31.42 13.41 -5.98
CA MET A 418 31.77 13.02 -7.36
C MET A 418 30.58 12.32 -8.02
N GLY A 419 30.51 12.39 -9.36
CA GLY A 419 29.51 11.67 -10.14
C GLY A 419 29.71 10.14 -10.11
N ARG A 420 28.68 9.37 -10.54
CA ARG A 420 28.68 7.90 -10.52
C ARG A 420 29.87 7.25 -11.21
N THR A 421 30.32 7.81 -12.34
CA THR A 421 31.40 7.26 -13.17
C THR A 421 32.82 7.63 -12.72
N ALA A 422 32.98 8.39 -11.63
CA ALA A 422 34.31 8.74 -11.12
C ALA A 422 34.99 7.54 -10.43
N SER A 423 36.31 7.44 -10.50
CA SER A 423 37.12 6.38 -9.88
C SER A 423 37.40 6.60 -8.38
N GLY A 424 37.22 7.85 -7.88
CA GLY A 424 37.52 8.17 -6.48
C GLY A 424 38.91 8.69 -6.24
N VAL A 425 39.27 8.84 -4.96
CA VAL A 425 40.55 9.38 -4.46
C VAL A 425 41.17 8.42 -3.44
N LYS A 426 42.46 8.54 -3.16
CA LYS A 426 43.15 7.68 -2.18
C LYS A 426 42.59 7.90 -0.76
N GLY A 427 42.06 6.88 -0.16
CA GLY A 427 41.53 6.86 1.22
C GLY A 427 42.56 6.41 2.24
N MET A 428 43.24 5.27 1.96
CA MET A 428 44.28 4.69 2.81
C MET A 428 45.47 4.25 1.97
N THR A 429 46.67 4.28 2.54
CA THR A 429 47.88 3.66 1.96
C THR A 429 48.05 2.30 2.58
N LEU A 430 48.12 1.27 1.76
CA LEU A 430 48.40 -0.11 2.12
C LEU A 430 49.88 -0.36 2.18
N ASP A 431 50.29 -1.45 2.82
CA ASP A 431 51.66 -1.91 2.81
C ASP A 431 52.07 -2.50 1.43
N GLU A 432 53.36 -2.45 1.08
CA GLU A 432 53.84 -2.77 -0.28
C GLU A 432 53.91 -4.27 -0.59
N ASP A 433 53.52 -5.13 0.35
CA ASP A 433 53.65 -6.58 0.27
C ASP A 433 52.55 -7.29 -0.55
N ASN A 434 51.85 -6.63 -1.43
CA ASN A 434 50.77 -7.12 -2.30
C ASN A 434 49.72 -8.03 -1.64
N THR A 435 49.87 -8.37 -0.33
CA THR A 435 48.95 -9.21 0.45
C THR A 435 48.00 -8.36 1.30
N ASP A 436 48.25 -7.05 1.42
CA ASP A 436 47.43 -6.14 2.22
C ASP A 436 46.29 -5.56 1.38
N GLU A 437 45.12 -5.64 1.93
CA GLU A 437 43.91 -5.09 1.33
C GLU A 437 43.02 -4.43 2.40
N VAL A 438 42.14 -3.53 1.99
CA VAL A 438 41.11 -2.99 2.88
C VAL A 438 40.09 -4.09 3.16
N VAL A 439 39.73 -4.28 4.44
CA VAL A 439 38.72 -5.27 4.89
C VAL A 439 37.38 -4.63 5.19
N GLY A 440 37.34 -3.32 5.40
CA GLY A 440 36.06 -2.64 5.65
C GLY A 440 36.23 -1.15 5.90
N MET A 441 35.09 -0.46 5.83
CA MET A 441 34.93 0.95 6.09
C MET A 441 33.73 1.18 6.99
N ILE A 442 33.83 2.01 8.01
CA ILE A 442 32.71 2.41 8.85
C ILE A 442 32.53 3.91 8.83
N CYS A 443 31.28 4.37 8.92
CA CYS A 443 30.92 5.77 9.06
C CYS A 443 30.34 5.97 10.45
N ILE A 444 30.97 6.85 11.24
CA ILE A 444 30.61 7.16 12.61
C ILE A 444 29.57 8.29 12.59
N LYS A 445 28.43 8.04 13.20
CA LYS A 445 27.33 9.02 13.32
C LYS A 445 27.32 9.70 14.67
N ASP A 446 27.55 8.94 15.74
CA ASP A 446 27.53 9.38 17.12
C ASP A 446 28.79 8.90 17.85
N LYS A 447 29.70 9.85 18.17
CA LYS A 447 31.00 9.55 18.78
C LYS A 447 30.89 9.08 20.25
N GLU A 448 29.83 9.49 20.94
CA GLU A 448 29.66 9.21 22.35
C GLU A 448 29.07 7.80 22.58
N LYS A 449 28.19 7.37 21.67
CA LYS A 449 27.49 6.09 21.77
C LYS A 449 28.17 4.95 21.00
N GLU A 450 28.79 5.26 19.87
CA GLU A 450 29.39 4.24 19.00
C GLU A 450 30.80 3.87 19.44
N THR A 451 31.15 2.61 19.24
CA THR A 451 32.49 2.06 19.46
C THR A 451 32.92 1.25 18.22
N VAL A 452 34.23 1.04 18.08
CA VAL A 452 34.80 0.29 16.97
C VAL A 452 34.98 -1.17 17.39
N LEU A 453 34.24 -2.06 16.74
CA LEU A 453 34.39 -3.50 16.85
C LEU A 453 35.28 -4.01 15.72
N VAL A 454 36.28 -4.83 16.04
CA VAL A 454 37.12 -5.55 15.07
C VAL A 454 37.10 -7.02 15.35
N VAL A 455 37.07 -7.82 14.27
CA VAL A 455 37.06 -9.29 14.34
C VAL A 455 38.13 -9.87 13.40
N SER A 456 38.86 -10.88 13.88
CA SER A 456 39.92 -11.55 13.14
C SER A 456 39.55 -12.95 12.69
N GLU A 457 40.32 -13.54 11.78
CA GLU A 457 40.08 -14.84 11.13
C GLU A 457 39.83 -15.99 12.14
N GLN A 458 40.58 -16.02 13.23
CA GLN A 458 40.50 -17.09 14.24
C GLN A 458 39.44 -16.83 15.33
N GLY A 459 38.48 -15.97 15.08
CA GLY A 459 37.36 -15.71 15.98
C GLY A 459 37.69 -14.85 17.20
N TYR A 460 38.81 -14.14 17.20
CA TYR A 460 39.14 -13.12 18.20
C TYR A 460 38.56 -11.77 17.75
N GLY A 461 38.07 -11.02 18.71
CA GLY A 461 37.57 -9.67 18.44
C GLY A 461 37.61 -8.82 19.67
N LYS A 462 37.39 -7.54 19.47
CA LYS A 462 37.35 -6.54 20.54
C LYS A 462 36.58 -5.31 20.15
N ARG A 463 36.19 -4.62 21.18
CA ARG A 463 35.52 -3.32 21.11
C ARG A 463 36.46 -2.26 21.65
N SER A 464 36.66 -1.16 20.94
CA SER A 464 37.55 -0.06 21.31
C SER A 464 36.83 1.29 21.18
N SER A 465 37.24 2.27 22.00
CA SER A 465 36.73 3.64 21.90
C SER A 465 37.13 4.27 20.55
N ILE A 466 36.23 5.08 19.99
CA ILE A 466 36.51 5.87 18.79
C ILE A 466 37.64 6.87 19.06
N GLU A 467 37.77 7.40 20.26
CA GLU A 467 38.79 8.38 20.64
C GLU A 467 40.20 7.80 20.61
N ASP A 468 40.36 6.49 20.75
CA ASP A 468 41.65 5.81 20.57
C ASP A 468 42.23 6.00 19.15
N TYR A 469 41.40 6.34 18.17
CA TYR A 469 41.80 6.59 16.77
C TYR A 469 41.93 8.06 16.53
N ARG A 470 43.16 8.56 16.40
CA ARG A 470 43.40 9.97 16.05
C ARG A 470 42.83 10.33 14.69
N ILE A 471 42.24 11.52 14.57
CA ILE A 471 41.80 12.09 13.28
C ILE A 471 43.03 12.50 12.48
N THR A 472 43.11 12.08 11.23
CA THR A 472 44.20 12.37 10.31
C THR A 472 43.66 12.80 8.95
N ASN A 473 44.54 13.24 8.06
CA ASN A 473 44.16 13.41 6.66
C ASN A 473 44.01 12.03 5.99
N ARG A 474 43.09 11.90 5.00
CA ARG A 474 42.96 10.69 4.17
C ARG A 474 44.28 10.34 3.47
N GLY A 475 44.46 9.09 3.11
CA GLY A 475 45.59 8.59 2.34
C GLY A 475 46.82 8.23 3.16
N GLY A 476 46.80 8.31 4.50
CA GLY A 476 47.85 7.82 5.40
C GLY A 476 47.83 6.30 5.60
N LYS A 477 48.89 5.74 6.28
CA LYS A 477 48.97 4.30 6.65
C LYS A 477 48.08 3.92 7.85
N GLY A 478 47.57 4.91 8.60
CA GLY A 478 46.73 4.66 9.79
C GLY A 478 47.52 4.22 11.03
N VAL A 479 46.75 3.83 12.08
CA VAL A 479 47.23 3.36 13.39
C VAL A 479 46.88 1.90 13.59
N LYS A 480 47.58 1.18 14.49
CA LYS A 480 47.29 -0.19 14.82
C LYS A 480 45.90 -0.32 15.48
N THR A 481 45.03 -1.17 14.94
CA THR A 481 43.68 -1.39 15.46
C THR A 481 43.51 -2.72 16.19
N ILE A 482 44.29 -3.74 15.85
CA ILE A 482 44.37 -5.03 16.54
C ILE A 482 45.82 -5.54 16.50
N ASN A 483 46.24 -6.31 17.51
CA ASN A 483 47.52 -6.96 17.47
C ASN A 483 47.40 -8.31 16.75
N ILE A 484 47.90 -8.37 15.53
CA ILE A 484 47.90 -9.59 14.72
C ILE A 484 49.01 -10.51 15.17
N THR A 485 48.67 -11.76 15.48
CA THR A 485 49.56 -12.87 15.88
C THR A 485 49.05 -14.13 15.18
N GLU A 486 49.85 -15.22 15.21
CA GLU A 486 49.42 -16.52 14.69
C GLU A 486 48.10 -16.99 15.35
N LYS A 487 47.88 -16.63 16.62
CA LYS A 487 46.68 -16.99 17.38
C LYS A 487 45.43 -16.24 16.94
N THR A 488 45.57 -15.01 16.54
CA THR A 488 44.41 -14.16 16.12
C THR A 488 44.10 -14.29 14.64
N GLY A 489 45.10 -14.55 13.82
CA GLY A 489 44.98 -14.44 12.37
C GLY A 489 44.86 -12.98 11.92
N LYS A 490 44.67 -12.74 10.64
CA LYS A 490 44.51 -11.40 10.04
C LYS A 490 43.13 -10.79 10.35
N LEU A 491 43.01 -9.50 10.18
CA LEU A 491 41.72 -8.80 10.36
C LEU A 491 40.75 -9.18 9.23
N VAL A 492 39.48 -9.48 9.58
CA VAL A 492 38.41 -9.85 8.64
C VAL A 492 37.31 -8.77 8.58
N ALA A 493 36.96 -8.20 9.72
CA ALA A 493 35.86 -7.25 9.78
C ALA A 493 36.12 -6.07 10.73
N ILE A 494 35.58 -4.91 10.36
CA ILE A 494 35.42 -3.74 11.22
C ILE A 494 33.98 -3.27 11.18
N LYS A 495 33.36 -2.99 12.34
CA LYS A 495 31.98 -2.48 12.48
C LYS A 495 31.91 -1.39 13.54
N ASN A 496 31.02 -0.44 13.35
CA ASN A 496 30.60 0.50 14.40
C ASN A 496 29.42 -0.10 15.14
N VAL A 497 29.48 -0.16 16.45
CA VAL A 497 28.48 -0.81 17.32
C VAL A 497 28.15 0.06 18.54
N THR A 498 26.93 -0.12 19.06
CA THR A 498 26.44 0.47 20.33
C THR A 498 26.06 -0.66 21.29
N ASP A 499 25.76 -0.34 22.54
CA ASP A 499 25.29 -1.32 23.53
C ASP A 499 23.92 -1.92 23.18
N GLU A 500 23.14 -1.20 22.38
CA GLU A 500 21.81 -1.63 21.89
C GLU A 500 21.90 -2.58 20.68
N ASN A 501 23.10 -2.96 20.27
CA ASN A 501 23.29 -3.87 19.14
C ASN A 501 23.58 -5.29 19.60
N ASP A 502 23.13 -6.24 18.81
CA ASP A 502 23.62 -7.62 18.82
C ASP A 502 24.58 -7.83 17.65
N LEU A 503 25.51 -8.73 17.86
CA LEU A 503 26.50 -9.13 16.88
C LEU A 503 26.13 -10.51 16.33
N MET A 504 26.03 -10.64 15.01
CA MET A 504 25.95 -11.92 14.34
C MET A 504 27.27 -12.23 13.65
N ILE A 505 27.87 -13.35 14.03
CA ILE A 505 29.13 -13.86 13.46
C ILE A 505 28.81 -15.16 12.74
N ILE A 506 29.28 -15.31 11.51
CA ILE A 506 29.12 -16.53 10.72
C ILE A 506 30.49 -17.02 10.29
N ASN A 507 30.71 -18.32 10.44
CA ASN A 507 31.90 -19.01 9.93
C ASN A 507 31.66 -19.54 8.50
N LYS A 508 32.73 -20.03 7.86
CA LYS A 508 32.69 -20.58 6.49
C LYS A 508 31.80 -21.83 6.39
N SER A 509 31.66 -22.61 7.47
CA SER A 509 30.76 -23.78 7.54
C SER A 509 29.26 -23.38 7.69
N GLY A 510 28.89 -22.08 7.67
CA GLY A 510 27.52 -21.62 7.78
C GLY A 510 26.94 -21.60 9.20
N ILE A 511 27.76 -21.76 10.25
CA ILE A 511 27.31 -21.66 11.64
C ILE A 511 27.28 -20.22 12.06
N ALA A 512 26.12 -19.78 12.54
CA ALA A 512 25.88 -18.42 13.03
C ALA A 512 25.78 -18.39 14.56
N ILE A 513 26.42 -17.43 15.20
CA ILE A 513 26.24 -17.08 16.61
C ILE A 513 25.70 -15.63 16.71
N ARG A 514 24.71 -15.42 17.58
CA ARG A 514 24.24 -14.10 17.96
C ARG A 514 24.64 -13.82 19.41
N MET A 515 25.23 -12.66 19.68
CA MET A 515 25.67 -12.24 21.01
C MET A 515 25.39 -10.76 21.21
N LYS A 516 25.13 -10.35 22.45
CA LYS A 516 24.96 -8.92 22.79
C LYS A 516 26.31 -8.21 22.73
N VAL A 517 26.33 -7.03 22.12
CA VAL A 517 27.53 -6.17 22.10
C VAL A 517 27.85 -5.63 23.50
N ALA A 518 26.82 -5.39 24.32
CA ALA A 518 26.97 -4.96 25.71
C ALA A 518 27.83 -5.91 26.56
N ASP A 519 27.88 -7.22 26.24
CA ASP A 519 28.72 -8.21 26.93
C ASP A 519 30.20 -8.06 26.62
N LEU A 520 30.58 -7.23 25.64
CA LEU A 520 31.95 -6.99 25.24
C LEU A 520 32.52 -5.74 25.91
N ASN A 521 33.53 -5.91 26.75
CA ASN A 521 34.21 -4.77 27.37
C ASN A 521 34.95 -3.92 26.31
N VAL A 522 34.92 -2.60 26.49
CA VAL A 522 35.73 -1.67 25.71
C VAL A 522 37.17 -1.75 26.16
N ILE A 523 38.09 -2.12 25.27
CA ILE A 523 39.53 -2.29 25.55
C ILE A 523 40.38 -1.55 24.53
N GLY A 524 41.61 -1.23 24.88
CA GLY A 524 42.52 -0.42 24.06
C GLY A 524 42.76 -1.02 22.66
N ARG A 525 42.91 -0.15 21.66
CA ARG A 525 43.00 -0.51 20.23
C ARG A 525 44.17 -1.44 19.84
N ALA A 526 45.27 -1.46 20.59
CA ALA A 526 46.46 -2.22 20.24
C ALA A 526 46.53 -3.63 20.86
N THR A 527 45.48 -4.09 21.58
CA THR A 527 45.39 -5.39 22.20
C THR A 527 45.01 -6.50 21.20
N GLN A 528 45.16 -7.77 21.62
CA GLN A 528 44.77 -8.96 20.81
C GLN A 528 43.24 -9.19 20.77
N GLY A 529 42.50 -8.63 21.73
CA GLY A 529 41.08 -8.93 21.89
C GLY A 529 40.77 -10.19 22.69
N VAL A 530 39.50 -10.56 22.72
CA VAL A 530 38.93 -11.71 23.40
C VAL A 530 38.37 -12.69 22.38
N ARG A 531 38.22 -13.97 22.73
CA ARG A 531 37.61 -14.97 21.88
C ARG A 531 36.09 -14.75 21.84
N LEU A 532 35.54 -14.48 20.67
CA LEU A 532 34.10 -14.28 20.42
C LEU A 532 33.41 -15.60 20.10
N ILE A 533 34.02 -16.45 19.29
CA ILE A 533 33.54 -17.76 18.88
C ILE A 533 34.69 -18.80 19.00
N ASN A 534 34.36 -20.04 19.33
CA ASN A 534 35.33 -21.12 19.41
C ASN A 534 35.36 -21.91 18.10
N LEU A 535 36.40 -21.70 17.30
CA LEU A 535 36.63 -22.34 15.99
C LEU A 535 37.64 -23.50 16.05
N GLU A 536 38.40 -23.68 17.15
CA GLU A 536 39.52 -24.66 17.28
C GLU A 536 39.09 -26.11 17.01
N LYS A 537 37.88 -26.50 17.41
CA LYS A 537 37.39 -27.87 17.24
C LYS A 537 37.06 -28.24 15.80
N ARG A 538 36.95 -27.27 14.90
CA ARG A 538 36.46 -27.49 13.53
C ARG A 538 37.41 -26.99 12.44
N ASN A 539 38.53 -26.42 12.80
CA ASN A 539 39.50 -25.80 11.89
C ASN A 539 38.84 -24.87 10.87
N ASP A 540 37.97 -23.97 11.36
CA ASP A 540 37.12 -23.10 10.58
C ASP A 540 37.52 -21.63 10.74
N GLU A 541 37.06 -20.76 9.86
CA GLU A 541 37.38 -19.34 9.87
C GLU A 541 36.09 -18.50 9.82
N ILE A 542 36.17 -17.24 10.27
CA ILE A 542 35.06 -16.29 10.16
C ILE A 542 34.84 -15.94 8.69
N ALA A 543 33.59 -16.08 8.23
CA ALA A 543 33.16 -15.66 6.89
C ALA A 543 32.55 -14.24 6.89
N SER A 544 31.65 -13.95 7.81
CA SER A 544 30.96 -12.67 7.87
C SER A 544 30.61 -12.25 9.29
N VAL A 545 30.56 -10.93 9.49
CA VAL A 545 30.18 -10.30 10.76
C VAL A 545 29.20 -9.17 10.45
N CYS A 546 28.00 -9.22 11.05
CA CYS A 546 27.06 -8.13 10.95
C CYS A 546 26.48 -7.71 12.31
N LYS A 547 25.94 -6.52 12.38
CA LYS A 547 25.21 -6.00 13.56
C LYS A 547 23.71 -6.02 13.29
N VAL A 548 22.95 -6.37 14.32
CA VAL A 548 21.48 -6.30 14.36
C VAL A 548 21.06 -5.49 15.58
N LEU A 549 19.84 -4.98 15.60
CA LEU A 549 19.29 -4.35 16.79
C LEU A 549 19.03 -5.42 17.85
N SER A 550 19.32 -5.11 19.11
CA SER A 550 18.96 -5.94 20.25
C SER A 550 17.45 -5.85 20.48
N GLU A 551 16.81 -6.97 20.75
CA GLU A 551 15.42 -6.97 21.18
C GLU A 551 15.33 -6.34 22.58
N SER A 552 14.33 -5.47 22.83
CA SER A 552 14.13 -4.91 24.15
C SER A 552 13.74 -6.00 25.15
N GLU A 553 14.07 -5.82 26.44
CA GLU A 553 13.69 -6.78 27.49
C GLU A 553 12.16 -6.90 27.62
N GLU A 554 11.42 -5.85 27.27
CA GLU A 554 9.96 -5.81 27.25
C GLU A 554 9.40 -6.66 26.09
N GLU A 555 9.97 -6.56 24.89
CA GLU A 555 9.59 -7.40 23.74
C GLU A 555 9.91 -8.88 24.00
N ILE A 556 11.02 -9.17 24.66
CA ILE A 556 11.39 -10.55 25.06
C ILE A 556 10.43 -11.10 26.11
N ALA A 557 9.97 -10.26 27.05
CA ALA A 557 9.02 -10.64 28.10
C ALA A 557 7.60 -10.85 27.52
N GLU A 558 7.15 -10.00 26.60
CA GLU A 558 5.89 -10.15 25.88
C GLU A 558 5.87 -11.42 25.02
N GLN A 559 6.94 -11.68 24.27
CA GLN A 559 7.05 -12.91 23.47
C GLN A 559 7.08 -14.19 24.31
N LYS A 560 7.69 -14.15 25.51
CA LYS A 560 7.65 -15.28 26.45
C LYS A 560 6.25 -15.49 27.01
N ALA A 561 5.57 -14.43 27.41
CA ALA A 561 4.21 -14.50 27.91
C ALA A 561 3.22 -15.01 26.84
N GLU A 562 3.39 -14.60 25.58
CA GLU A 562 2.61 -15.14 24.46
C GLU A 562 2.90 -16.62 24.17
N GLN A 563 4.17 -17.07 24.29
CA GLN A 563 4.53 -18.48 24.11
C GLN A 563 4.00 -19.36 25.25
N GLU A 564 4.06 -18.89 26.48
CA GLU A 564 3.49 -19.60 27.63
C GLU A 564 1.96 -19.68 27.52
N ALA A 565 1.29 -18.60 27.09
CA ALA A 565 -0.15 -18.63 26.83
C ALA A 565 -0.56 -19.55 25.65
N ARG A 566 0.29 -19.69 24.63
CA ARG A 566 0.07 -20.67 23.54
C ARG A 566 0.21 -22.11 24.02
N GLN A 567 1.22 -22.41 24.82
CA GLN A 567 1.44 -23.75 25.38
C GLN A 567 0.33 -24.14 26.36
N GLU A 568 -0.18 -23.20 27.17
CA GLU A 568 -1.33 -23.44 28.04
C GLU A 568 -2.64 -23.67 27.27
N ASN A 569 -2.85 -22.95 26.13
CA ASN A 569 -4.03 -23.17 25.29
C ASN A 569 -3.94 -24.49 24.51
N GLU A 570 -2.80 -24.86 23.98
CA GLU A 570 -2.59 -26.18 23.35
C GLU A 570 -2.78 -27.32 24.36
N GLY A 571 -2.33 -27.13 25.62
CA GLY A 571 -2.54 -28.08 26.72
C GLY A 571 -4.01 -28.19 27.13
N ARG A 572 -4.80 -27.11 27.05
CA ARG A 572 -6.26 -27.12 27.31
C ARG A 572 -7.05 -27.78 26.18
N GLU A 573 -6.75 -27.46 24.92
CA GLU A 573 -7.37 -28.14 23.76
C GLU A 573 -7.09 -29.64 23.75
N PHE A 574 -5.90 -30.09 24.21
CA PHE A 574 -5.57 -31.51 24.33
C PHE A 574 -6.34 -32.19 25.46
N SER A 575 -6.59 -31.49 26.58
CA SER A 575 -7.38 -32.02 27.70
C SER A 575 -8.89 -31.99 27.43
N GLU A 576 -9.43 -30.99 26.71
CA GLU A 576 -10.82 -30.93 26.31
C GLU A 576 -11.17 -31.97 25.22
N ASN A 577 -10.27 -32.24 24.29
CA ASN A 577 -10.42 -33.32 23.32
C ASN A 577 -10.34 -34.72 23.95
N GLN A 578 -9.64 -34.92 25.07
CA GLN A 578 -9.65 -36.16 25.83
C GLN A 578 -10.90 -36.29 26.71
N ALA A 579 -11.46 -35.18 27.20
CA ALA A 579 -12.71 -35.19 27.99
C ALA A 579 -13.95 -35.40 27.12
N SER A 580 -13.95 -35.00 25.84
CA SER A 580 -15.04 -35.21 24.91
C SER A 580 -15.11 -36.62 24.28
N LEU A 581 -14.06 -37.43 24.47
CA LEU A 581 -14.00 -38.83 24.03
C LEU A 581 -14.38 -39.82 25.15
N GLY A 582 -14.80 -39.33 26.35
CA GLY A 582 -15.03 -40.13 27.55
C GLY A 582 -16.48 -40.25 28.03
N THR A 583 -17.48 -39.78 27.27
CA THR A 583 -18.90 -39.97 27.66
C THR A 583 -19.70 -40.33 26.42
N ASP A 584 -19.93 -41.64 26.24
CA ASP A 584 -21.13 -42.31 25.77
C ASP A 584 -20.81 -43.72 25.33
N VAL A 585 -20.82 -44.65 26.30
CA VAL A 585 -21.16 -46.06 26.03
C VAL A 585 -22.05 -46.52 27.18
N ASP A 586 -23.38 -46.40 27.00
CA ASP A 586 -24.37 -47.18 27.72
C ASP A 586 -24.22 -48.65 27.32
N LEU A 587 -23.97 -49.49 28.32
CA LEU A 587 -24.09 -50.95 28.22
C LEU A 587 -25.48 -51.39 28.70
N PRO A 588 -26.23 -52.22 27.97
CA PRO A 588 -27.31 -52.98 28.56
C PRO A 588 -26.78 -54.24 29.24
N GLU A 589 -27.29 -54.47 30.48
CA GLU A 589 -27.22 -55.72 31.23
C GLU A 589 -27.88 -56.87 30.46
N SER A 590 -27.27 -58.04 30.55
CA SER A 590 -27.86 -59.33 30.97
C SER A 590 -27.19 -60.52 30.28
N GLU A 591 -26.95 -61.42 31.09
CA GLU A 591 -27.19 -62.83 31.31
C GLU A 591 -25.96 -63.72 31.13
N GLU A 592 -25.73 -64.40 32.25
CA GLU A 592 -24.92 -65.57 32.43
C GLU A 592 -25.26 -66.69 31.42
N ASP A 593 -24.26 -67.34 30.89
CA ASP A 593 -24.24 -68.81 30.95
C ASP A 593 -22.82 -69.38 30.67
N ASN A 594 -22.51 -70.36 31.48
CA ASN A 594 -21.36 -71.28 31.48
C ASN A 594 -21.11 -71.94 30.12
N GLU A 595 -19.88 -72.21 29.77
CA GLU A 595 -19.24 -73.54 29.73
C GLU A 595 -17.91 -73.57 29.03
N GLN A 596 -16.92 -74.06 29.79
CA GLN A 596 -15.86 -75.00 29.51
C GLN A 596 -15.10 -75.05 28.17
N ASN A 597 -13.75 -75.03 28.38
CA ASN A 597 -12.73 -75.89 27.78
C ASN A 597 -12.61 -75.94 26.25
N ASP A 598 -11.47 -75.61 25.73
CA ASP A 598 -10.34 -76.55 25.52
C ASP A 598 -9.17 -75.90 24.80
N ASN A 599 -8.01 -76.40 25.17
CA ASN A 599 -6.70 -76.20 24.56
C ASN A 599 -6.70 -76.36 23.03
N GLU A 600 -5.82 -75.66 22.36
CA GLU A 600 -4.69 -76.28 21.66
C GLU A 600 -3.79 -75.24 21.00
N GLU A 601 -2.52 -75.45 21.24
CA GLU A 601 -1.35 -74.94 20.51
C GLU A 601 -1.48 -75.15 18.98
N ILE A 602 -0.79 -74.34 18.21
CA ILE A 602 0.33 -74.72 17.33
C ILE A 602 0.63 -73.58 16.32
N THR A 603 1.84 -73.10 16.43
CA THR A 603 2.83 -72.67 15.41
C THR A 603 2.40 -72.51 13.93
N GLU A 604 2.68 -71.37 13.35
CA GLU A 604 3.78 -71.03 12.43
C GLU A 604 3.89 -69.52 12.24
#